data_aa4b4456b535af03d8939b0367144c97
#
_entry.id   aa4b4456b535af03d8939b0367144c97
#
_cell.length_a   1.000
_cell.length_b   1.000
_cell.length_c   1.000
_cell.angle_alpha   90.00
_cell.angle_beta   90.00
_cell.angle_gamma   90.00
#
_symmetry.space_group_name_H-M   'P 1'
#
loop_
_entity.id
_entity.type
_entity.pdbx_description
1 polymer ?
#
loop_
_entity_poly.entity_id
_entity_poly.type
_entity_poly.pdbx_seq_one_letter_code
_entity_poly.pdbx_strand_id
1 'polypeptide(L)'
;MDRRGYRGSAGVLAWLGYALLLVGWLAATPPFQAPDEVSHYVRTWGLADGQVLGLAPQPPTPPADVANDPARLASFWWAFETTTFVSMPEHLVPQSRDCARNAAEPATCVDLAPETRQDRRNVSTNTGTTSPTSVAAPAALVRLGDSDTEALAWARVGGLLGVLATLGVTLLALAPLGRRVLPGLALGLTPMAVYLGAVLNPSGQEVWLALACLALSWRMLHAGGSRWWVAAAAGPAMLLPLGRQPGAVWALMALGAAILLQPDVVAAVRTRWPALMAWASAYLSGLGLGILWNTRTQVETPVAADNLGGASAELVDRIPMLLRHAVGEFNLFEFPLPRTMTVGWVLLVIVVVAWGAFGPPVPTAATRVAGRLAGPWTVLGTLAFAAAFWVFSYQHTGFDLQGRHLLPGLVLVPVVAIMARPLPPWLGSTMAIAAASGPAIAWFLAARRFAVGTSGPLVFWTDAAWDPAGGWVPWMVLVTTGIVLLAAAALPSASRNVSPAGAAGRLGRGTPRGRRPAAASASRPAPGRWPAWGSRGAVRSGRSLR
;
A
#
# COMPACT_ATOMS: atom_id res chain seq x y z
N MET A 1 14.33 -27.49 -16.55
CA MET A 1 14.00 -26.58 -15.45
C MET A 1 12.55 -26.14 -15.63
N ASP A 2 11.70 -26.54 -14.71
CA ASP A 2 10.26 -26.38 -14.79
C ASP A 2 9.88 -24.89 -14.74
N ARG A 3 8.93 -24.49 -15.59
CA ARG A 3 8.40 -23.11 -15.65
C ARG A 3 7.87 -22.61 -14.29
N ARG A 4 7.58 -23.52 -13.34
CA ARG A 4 7.17 -23.20 -11.97
C ARG A 4 8.30 -22.63 -11.11
N GLY A 5 9.50 -23.17 -11.18
CA GLY A 5 10.66 -22.68 -10.41
C GLY A 5 11.10 -21.27 -10.80
N TYR A 6 10.90 -20.90 -12.07
CA TYR A 6 11.33 -19.60 -12.60
C TYR A 6 10.36 -18.44 -12.24
N ARG A 7 9.09 -18.76 -11.95
CA ARG A 7 8.10 -17.75 -11.54
C ARG A 7 8.28 -17.30 -10.09
N GLY A 8 8.82 -18.16 -9.23
CA GLY A 8 9.12 -17.83 -7.84
C GLY A 8 10.28 -16.85 -7.68
N SER A 9 11.32 -16.98 -8.52
CA SER A 9 12.56 -16.18 -8.38
C SER A 9 12.33 -14.67 -8.60
N ALA A 10 11.52 -14.27 -9.57
CA ALA A 10 11.25 -12.85 -9.83
C ALA A 10 10.50 -12.18 -8.66
N GLY A 11 9.56 -12.89 -8.04
CA GLY A 11 8.87 -12.39 -6.84
C GLY A 11 9.80 -12.23 -5.65
N VAL A 12 10.70 -13.20 -5.43
CA VAL A 12 11.70 -13.12 -4.35
C VAL A 12 12.68 -11.97 -4.59
N LEU A 13 13.18 -11.79 -5.82
CA LEU A 13 14.07 -10.68 -6.16
C LEU A 13 13.37 -9.33 -5.97
N ALA A 14 12.10 -9.21 -6.38
CA ALA A 14 11.33 -8.00 -6.17
C ALA A 14 11.10 -7.72 -4.67
N TRP A 15 10.77 -8.74 -3.89
CA TRP A 15 10.60 -8.60 -2.43
C TRP A 15 11.91 -8.13 -1.77
N LEU A 16 13.05 -8.80 -2.07
CA LEU A 16 14.35 -8.41 -1.55
C LEU A 16 14.74 -7.00 -1.98
N GLY A 17 14.52 -6.64 -3.25
CA GLY A 17 14.82 -5.31 -3.76
C GLY A 17 14.07 -4.21 -3.03
N TYR A 18 12.76 -4.37 -2.83
CA TYR A 18 11.98 -3.41 -2.03
C TYR A 18 12.35 -3.43 -0.56
N ALA A 19 12.68 -4.61 0.02
CA ALA A 19 13.14 -4.68 1.40
C ALA A 19 14.41 -3.84 1.61
N LEU A 20 15.38 -3.94 0.71
CA LEU A 20 16.61 -3.15 0.79
C LEU A 20 16.32 -1.63 0.61
N LEU A 21 15.44 -1.24 -0.31
CA LEU A 21 15.04 0.16 -0.45
C LEU A 21 14.37 0.70 0.82
N LEU A 22 13.45 -0.06 1.40
CA LEU A 22 12.73 0.33 2.62
C LEU A 22 13.69 0.46 3.81
N VAL A 23 14.63 -0.50 3.98
CA VAL A 23 15.67 -0.43 5.02
C VAL A 23 16.59 0.78 4.79
N GLY A 24 16.96 1.06 3.54
CA GLY A 24 17.73 2.26 3.20
C GLY A 24 17.01 3.56 3.59
N TRP A 25 15.70 3.68 3.33
CA TRP A 25 14.89 4.82 3.74
C TRP A 25 14.75 4.93 5.26
N LEU A 26 14.56 3.80 5.97
CA LEU A 26 14.52 3.78 7.43
C LEU A 26 15.79 4.36 8.04
N ALA A 27 16.95 3.96 7.52
CA ALA A 27 18.25 4.40 8.01
C ALA A 27 18.56 5.86 7.65
N ALA A 28 18.22 6.28 6.41
CA ALA A 28 18.52 7.62 5.91
C ALA A 28 17.59 8.70 6.45
N THR A 29 16.46 8.35 7.07
CA THR A 29 15.52 9.34 7.60
C THR A 29 15.89 9.69 9.05
N PRO A 30 16.31 10.93 9.34
CA PRO A 30 16.66 11.34 10.68
C PRO A 30 15.49 11.15 11.67
N PRO A 31 15.74 10.97 12.96
CA PRO A 31 14.69 10.78 13.95
C PRO A 31 13.68 11.92 13.96
N PHE A 32 12.38 11.59 13.97
CA PHE A 32 11.25 12.52 14.06
C PHE A 32 11.12 13.51 12.88
N GLN A 33 11.71 13.18 11.72
CA GLN A 33 11.64 14.02 10.53
C GLN A 33 10.60 13.54 9.50
N ALA A 34 9.92 12.43 9.73
CA ALA A 34 8.81 12.01 8.88
C ALA A 34 7.50 12.74 9.24
N PRO A 35 6.53 12.85 8.30
CA PRO A 35 5.27 13.54 8.56
C PRO A 35 4.52 12.92 9.75
N ASP A 36 4.15 13.75 10.73
CA ASP A 36 3.42 13.40 11.96
C ASP A 36 4.09 12.33 12.83
N GLU A 37 5.38 12.05 12.61
CA GLU A 37 6.07 10.93 13.25
C GLU A 37 6.16 11.08 14.77
N VAL A 38 6.33 12.30 15.29
CA VAL A 38 6.29 12.60 16.72
C VAL A 38 4.97 12.14 17.34
N SER A 39 3.86 12.52 16.72
CA SER A 39 2.52 12.17 17.21
C SER A 39 2.25 10.66 17.12
N HIS A 40 2.66 10.03 16.03
CA HIS A 40 2.54 8.58 15.87
C HIS A 40 3.42 7.82 16.85
N TYR A 41 4.61 8.34 17.18
CA TYR A 41 5.49 7.74 18.18
C TYR A 41 4.87 7.79 19.58
N VAL A 42 4.37 8.96 20.01
CA VAL A 42 3.69 9.11 21.30
C VAL A 42 2.47 8.18 21.38
N ARG A 43 1.66 8.11 20.31
CA ARG A 43 0.53 7.18 20.22
C ARG A 43 0.97 5.71 20.32
N THR A 44 2.04 5.35 19.62
CA THR A 44 2.61 3.99 19.60
C THR A 44 3.11 3.59 20.99
N TRP A 45 3.83 4.49 21.67
CA TRP A 45 4.26 4.28 23.03
C TRP A 45 3.09 4.10 23.98
N GLY A 46 2.09 4.98 23.91
CA GLY A 46 0.88 4.87 24.73
C GLY A 46 0.21 3.50 24.59
N LEU A 47 0.06 3.00 23.37
CA LEU A 47 -0.49 1.66 23.14
C LEU A 47 0.38 0.56 23.76
N ALA A 48 1.71 0.64 23.59
CA ALA A 48 2.65 -0.33 24.15
C ALA A 48 2.67 -0.33 25.69
N ASP A 49 2.37 0.81 26.29
CA ASP A 49 2.29 1.01 27.75
C ASP A 49 0.89 0.75 28.33
N GLY A 50 -0.05 0.25 27.50
CA GLY A 50 -1.43 -0.08 27.91
C GLY A 50 -2.39 1.12 27.93
N GLN A 51 -1.93 2.32 27.56
CA GLN A 51 -2.73 3.55 27.51
C GLN A 51 -3.50 3.63 26.18
N VAL A 52 -4.52 2.76 26.01
CA VAL A 52 -5.23 2.57 24.73
C VAL A 52 -5.93 3.84 24.25
N LEU A 53 -6.49 4.64 25.15
CA LEU A 53 -7.21 5.88 24.81
C LEU A 53 -6.40 7.15 25.14
N GLY A 54 -5.41 7.05 26.04
CA GLY A 54 -4.75 8.22 26.59
C GLY A 54 -5.68 9.06 27.50
N LEU A 55 -5.22 10.20 27.97
CA LEU A 55 -6.00 11.14 28.77
C LEU A 55 -6.60 12.21 27.86
N ALA A 56 -7.89 12.47 27.99
CA ALA A 56 -8.55 13.53 27.26
C ALA A 56 -8.07 14.93 27.73
N PRO A 57 -7.84 15.90 26.83
CA PRO A 57 -7.55 17.27 27.20
C PRO A 57 -8.81 17.93 27.81
N GLN A 58 -8.59 18.96 28.64
CA GLN A 58 -9.68 19.82 29.05
C GLN A 58 -10.07 20.76 27.89
N PRO A 59 -11.37 21.03 27.67
CA PRO A 59 -11.81 21.91 26.61
C PRO A 59 -11.21 23.33 26.78
N PRO A 60 -10.39 23.80 25.82
CA PRO A 60 -9.81 25.13 25.88
C PRO A 60 -10.83 26.18 25.41
N THR A 61 -10.67 27.42 25.84
CA THR A 61 -11.41 28.55 25.24
C THR A 61 -10.67 28.98 23.96
N PRO A 62 -11.33 29.02 22.80
CA PRO A 62 -10.72 29.52 21.58
C PRO A 62 -10.25 30.97 21.74
N PRO A 63 -9.02 31.33 21.28
CA PRO A 63 -8.60 32.72 21.19
C PRO A 63 -9.58 33.55 20.36
N ALA A 64 -9.74 34.84 20.67
CA ALA A 64 -10.72 35.70 20.01
C ALA A 64 -10.51 35.82 18.47
N ASP A 65 -9.25 35.82 18.03
CA ASP A 65 -8.89 35.85 16.60
C ASP A 65 -9.19 34.52 15.88
N VAL A 66 -9.26 33.42 16.63
CA VAL A 66 -9.66 32.09 16.12
C VAL A 66 -11.18 31.95 16.13
N ALA A 67 -11.84 32.41 17.20
CA ALA A 67 -13.28 32.30 17.36
C ALA A 67 -14.09 33.03 16.27
N ASN A 68 -13.50 34.07 15.68
CA ASN A 68 -14.12 34.88 14.61
C ASN A 68 -13.84 34.40 13.18
N ASP A 69 -13.01 33.36 13.01
CA ASP A 69 -12.66 32.76 11.72
C ASP A 69 -13.15 31.31 11.69
N PRO A 70 -14.20 30.99 10.89
CA PRO A 70 -14.80 29.66 10.87
C PRO A 70 -13.81 28.53 10.52
N ALA A 71 -12.88 28.77 9.58
CA ALA A 71 -11.91 27.76 9.16
C ALA A 71 -10.85 27.50 10.26
N ARG A 72 -10.35 28.56 10.89
CA ARG A 72 -9.41 28.46 12.01
C ARG A 72 -10.09 27.85 13.26
N LEU A 73 -11.36 28.19 13.49
CA LEU A 73 -12.14 27.60 14.58
C LEU A 73 -12.38 26.10 14.35
N ALA A 74 -12.69 25.67 13.15
CA ALA A 74 -12.81 24.26 12.81
C ALA A 74 -11.48 23.50 13.02
N SER A 75 -10.36 24.07 12.56
CA SER A 75 -9.02 23.50 12.78
C SER A 75 -8.66 23.42 14.27
N PHE A 76 -9.04 24.43 15.04
CA PHE A 76 -8.81 24.47 16.50
C PHE A 76 -9.57 23.34 17.20
N TRP A 77 -10.87 23.19 16.91
CA TRP A 77 -11.68 22.12 17.50
C TRP A 77 -11.24 20.74 17.03
N TRP A 78 -10.93 20.56 15.76
CA TRP A 78 -10.39 19.29 15.26
C TRP A 78 -9.07 18.91 15.95
N ALA A 79 -8.15 19.86 16.13
CA ALA A 79 -6.92 19.63 16.85
C ALA A 79 -7.18 19.22 18.31
N PHE A 80 -8.15 19.83 18.97
CA PHE A 80 -8.59 19.48 20.32
C PHE A 80 -9.16 18.06 20.38
N GLU A 81 -10.09 17.71 19.47
CA GLU A 81 -10.75 16.40 19.43
C GLU A 81 -9.78 15.24 19.22
N THR A 82 -8.80 15.43 18.37
CA THR A 82 -7.82 14.40 18.03
C THR A 82 -6.69 14.31 19.04
N THR A 83 -6.53 15.35 19.90
CA THR A 83 -5.46 15.38 20.90
C THR A 83 -5.80 14.52 22.12
N THR A 84 -4.85 13.71 22.52
CA THR A 84 -4.83 13.03 23.82
C THR A 84 -3.47 13.19 24.48
N PHE A 85 -3.39 12.96 25.78
CA PHE A 85 -2.13 12.92 26.49
C PHE A 85 -1.74 11.49 26.84
N VAL A 86 -0.47 11.17 26.63
CA VAL A 86 0.14 9.89 26.98
C VAL A 86 1.19 10.15 28.05
N SER A 87 1.11 9.40 29.16
CA SER A 87 2.15 9.45 30.20
C SER A 87 3.36 8.65 29.72
N MET A 88 4.52 9.32 29.60
CA MET A 88 5.77 8.73 29.12
C MET A 88 6.91 8.99 30.13
N PRO A 89 7.89 8.06 30.28
CA PRO A 89 9.15 8.37 30.95
C PRO A 89 9.86 9.51 30.23
N GLU A 90 10.45 10.44 30.97
CA GLU A 90 11.05 11.68 30.44
C GLU A 90 12.14 11.35 29.38
N HIS A 91 12.98 10.33 29.61
CA HIS A 91 14.04 9.90 28.68
C HIS A 91 13.51 9.36 27.34
N LEU A 92 12.21 9.07 27.23
CA LEU A 92 11.56 8.59 26.01
C LEU A 92 10.67 9.68 25.37
N VAL A 93 10.56 10.85 25.99
CA VAL A 93 9.80 11.96 25.42
C VAL A 93 10.54 12.50 24.19
N PRO A 94 9.88 12.60 23.02
CA PRO A 94 10.53 13.10 21.81
C PRO A 94 11.02 14.53 22.04
N GLN A 95 12.33 14.74 21.89
CA GLN A 95 12.92 16.06 21.99
C GLN A 95 12.63 16.87 20.72
N SER A 96 12.51 18.21 20.85
CA SER A 96 12.29 19.08 19.68
C SER A 96 13.51 19.08 18.76
N ARG A 97 13.29 18.80 17.47
CA ARG A 97 14.31 18.75 16.41
C ARG A 97 13.93 19.66 15.25
N ASP A 98 13.51 20.88 15.55
CA ASP A 98 12.90 21.80 14.56
C ASP A 98 13.91 22.35 13.54
N CYS A 99 15.22 22.27 13.79
CA CYS A 99 16.22 22.74 12.81
C CYS A 99 16.17 21.97 11.48
N ALA A 100 15.77 20.71 11.51
CA ALA A 100 15.68 19.91 10.29
C ALA A 100 14.52 20.31 9.38
N ARG A 101 13.67 21.26 9.78
CA ARG A 101 12.62 21.85 8.92
C ARG A 101 13.17 22.78 7.84
N ASN A 102 14.38 23.31 8.01
CA ASN A 102 15.03 24.11 6.98
C ASN A 102 15.76 23.21 6.00
N ALA A 103 15.19 23.01 4.79
CA ALA A 103 15.78 22.16 3.76
C ALA A 103 17.17 22.60 3.29
N ALA A 104 17.56 23.85 3.48
CA ALA A 104 18.88 24.36 3.13
C ALA A 104 19.98 23.88 4.12
N GLU A 105 19.61 23.47 5.33
CA GLU A 105 20.54 23.08 6.38
C GLU A 105 20.62 21.55 6.54
N PRO A 106 21.78 21.00 6.92
CA PRO A 106 21.90 19.58 7.27
C PRO A 106 21.12 19.24 8.54
N ALA A 107 20.87 17.96 8.78
CA ALA A 107 20.04 17.47 9.89
C ALA A 107 20.83 17.36 11.23
N THR A 108 21.80 18.19 11.48
CA THR A 108 22.70 18.11 12.66
C THR A 108 22.00 18.29 14.00
N CYS A 109 20.87 19.00 14.05
CA CYS A 109 20.13 19.20 15.31
C CYS A 109 19.37 17.96 15.81
N VAL A 110 19.37 16.85 15.06
CA VAL A 110 18.74 15.61 15.54
C VAL A 110 19.64 14.84 16.49
N ASP A 111 20.94 15.12 16.53
CA ASP A 111 21.93 14.47 17.38
C ASP A 111 21.94 15.12 18.78
N LEU A 112 20.83 15.02 19.49
CA LEU A 112 20.68 15.52 20.84
C LEU A 112 21.15 14.47 21.85
N ALA A 113 21.74 14.92 22.96
CA ALA A 113 22.07 14.04 24.07
C ALA A 113 20.78 13.39 24.62
N PRO A 114 20.78 12.07 24.91
CA PRO A 114 19.65 11.42 25.52
C PRO A 114 19.28 12.06 26.87
N GLU A 115 17.98 12.27 27.12
CA GLU A 115 17.48 12.65 28.43
C GLU A 115 17.66 11.45 29.38
N THR A 116 18.08 11.71 30.61
CA THR A 116 18.37 10.67 31.61
C THR A 116 17.36 10.59 32.75
N ARG A 117 16.40 11.52 32.80
CA ARG A 117 15.37 11.54 33.84
C ARG A 117 14.41 10.36 33.70
N GLN A 118 14.08 9.78 34.85
CA GLN A 118 13.13 8.62 34.90
C GLN A 118 11.70 9.06 35.23
N ASP A 119 11.48 10.31 35.61
CA ASP A 119 10.15 10.86 35.92
C ASP A 119 9.22 10.70 34.71
N ARG A 120 7.92 10.66 34.98
CA ARG A 120 6.91 10.56 33.89
C ARG A 120 6.28 11.90 33.63
N ARG A 121 6.05 12.20 32.37
CA ARG A 121 5.41 13.40 31.88
C ARG A 121 4.27 13.08 30.93
N ASN A 122 3.20 13.87 30.96
CA ASN A 122 2.12 13.80 29.99
C ASN A 122 2.53 14.51 28.70
N VAL A 123 2.55 13.79 27.60
CA VAL A 123 2.93 14.27 26.27
C VAL A 123 1.69 14.24 25.37
N SER A 124 1.41 15.35 24.71
CA SER A 124 0.28 15.46 23.79
C SER A 124 0.54 14.76 22.44
N THR A 125 -0.50 14.18 21.88
CA THR A 125 -0.49 13.66 20.52
C THR A 125 -1.81 13.97 19.82
N ASN A 126 -1.78 14.45 18.58
CA ASN A 126 -2.96 14.70 17.75
C ASN A 126 -3.44 13.44 17.01
N THR A 127 -2.87 12.28 17.27
CA THR A 127 -3.27 10.99 16.72
C THR A 127 -3.79 10.03 17.78
N GLY A 128 -4.13 10.55 18.96
CA GLY A 128 -4.59 9.74 20.11
C GLY A 128 -5.86 8.96 19.86
N THR A 129 -6.76 9.48 19.02
CA THR A 129 -8.01 8.82 18.61
C THR A 129 -7.82 7.81 17.46
N THR A 130 -6.61 7.74 16.86
CA THR A 130 -6.31 6.77 15.80
C THR A 130 -6.46 5.34 16.31
N SER A 131 -7.08 4.46 15.51
CA SER A 131 -7.28 3.05 15.85
C SER A 131 -5.98 2.37 16.27
N PRO A 132 -5.98 1.57 17.36
CA PRO A 132 -4.81 0.84 17.81
C PRO A 132 -4.20 -0.07 16.74
N THR A 133 -5.01 -0.60 15.83
CA THR A 133 -4.54 -1.52 14.77
C THR A 133 -3.57 -0.88 13.80
N SER A 134 -3.66 0.43 13.59
CA SER A 134 -2.78 1.19 12.69
C SER A 134 -1.35 1.33 13.23
N VAL A 135 -1.14 1.17 14.53
CA VAL A 135 0.17 1.26 15.20
C VAL A 135 0.53 0.01 15.98
N ALA A 136 -0.23 -1.10 15.85
CA ALA A 136 -0.01 -2.31 16.62
C ALA A 136 1.35 -2.96 16.38
N ALA A 137 1.79 -3.07 15.13
CA ALA A 137 3.10 -3.64 14.78
C ALA A 137 4.26 -2.76 15.32
N PRO A 138 4.28 -1.43 15.14
CA PRO A 138 5.21 -0.55 15.84
C PRO A 138 5.19 -0.69 17.36
N ALA A 139 4.01 -0.75 17.98
CA ALA A 139 3.86 -0.84 19.43
C ALA A 139 4.46 -2.13 20.02
N ALA A 140 4.50 -3.21 19.25
CA ALA A 140 5.11 -4.46 19.69
C ALA A 140 6.61 -4.35 19.97
N LEU A 141 7.32 -3.40 19.33
CA LEU A 141 8.77 -3.28 19.41
C LEU A 141 9.27 -1.98 20.07
N VAL A 142 8.45 -0.94 20.15
CA VAL A 142 8.87 0.40 20.64
C VAL A 142 9.50 0.37 22.02
N ARG A 143 9.15 -0.59 22.88
CA ARG A 143 9.69 -0.74 24.25
C ARG A 143 11.09 -1.36 24.31
N LEU A 144 11.68 -1.72 23.17
CA LEU A 144 13.04 -2.28 23.11
C LEU A 144 14.11 -1.18 23.10
N GLY A 145 13.75 0.09 22.94
CA GLY A 145 14.68 1.22 22.96
C GLY A 145 14.75 1.89 24.33
N ASP A 146 15.96 2.29 24.72
CA ASP A 146 16.28 2.94 25.99
C ASP A 146 16.37 4.48 25.87
N SER A 147 16.19 5.03 24.66
CA SER A 147 16.08 6.46 24.38
C SER A 147 14.95 6.74 23.40
N ASP A 148 14.55 8.00 23.23
CA ASP A 148 13.49 8.40 22.29
C ASP A 148 13.82 8.00 20.85
N THR A 149 15.10 8.13 20.43
CA THR A 149 15.54 7.78 19.08
C THR A 149 15.63 6.27 18.85
N GLU A 150 16.09 5.50 19.83
CA GLU A 150 16.12 4.05 19.75
C GLU A 150 14.70 3.45 19.78
N ALA A 151 13.83 3.94 20.64
CA ALA A 151 12.43 3.53 20.71
C ALA A 151 11.71 3.83 19.38
N LEU A 152 11.97 4.99 18.75
CA LEU A 152 11.49 5.32 17.42
C LEU A 152 12.04 4.34 16.36
N ALA A 153 13.35 4.03 16.41
CA ALA A 153 13.96 3.10 15.48
C ALA A 153 13.29 1.72 15.55
N TRP A 154 13.04 1.20 16.75
CA TRP A 154 12.32 -0.05 16.96
C TRP A 154 10.85 0.03 16.49
N ALA A 155 10.17 1.14 16.70
CA ALA A 155 8.83 1.35 16.18
C ALA A 155 8.80 1.35 14.65
N ARG A 156 9.77 1.99 13.99
CA ARG A 156 9.95 1.93 12.53
C ARG A 156 10.21 0.51 12.05
N VAL A 157 11.05 -0.26 12.74
CA VAL A 157 11.30 -1.68 12.43
C VAL A 157 10.01 -2.49 12.54
N GLY A 158 9.20 -2.30 13.57
CA GLY A 158 7.90 -2.95 13.72
C GLY A 158 6.96 -2.66 12.56
N GLY A 159 6.86 -1.39 12.14
CA GLY A 159 6.09 -0.97 10.96
C GLY A 159 6.61 -1.60 9.67
N LEU A 160 7.93 -1.57 9.46
CA LEU A 160 8.61 -2.15 8.31
C LEU A 160 8.35 -3.67 8.18
N LEU A 161 8.39 -4.42 9.27
CA LEU A 161 8.08 -5.85 9.26
C LEU A 161 6.64 -6.11 8.79
N GLY A 162 5.68 -5.29 9.23
CA GLY A 162 4.30 -5.32 8.74
C GLY A 162 4.19 -5.06 7.24
N VAL A 163 4.91 -4.06 6.75
CA VAL A 163 4.98 -3.72 5.31
C VAL A 163 5.61 -4.85 4.50
N LEU A 164 6.73 -5.43 4.96
CA LEU A 164 7.41 -6.52 4.27
C LEU A 164 6.57 -7.81 4.23
N ALA A 165 5.87 -8.12 5.32
CA ALA A 165 4.92 -9.24 5.34
C ALA A 165 3.78 -9.01 4.33
N THR A 166 3.22 -7.80 4.30
CA THR A 166 2.14 -7.41 3.38
C THR A 166 2.61 -7.46 1.91
N LEU A 167 3.82 -6.98 1.61
CA LEU A 167 4.42 -7.11 0.28
C LEU A 167 4.63 -8.58 -0.10
N GLY A 168 5.10 -9.40 0.83
CA GLY A 168 5.32 -10.84 0.61
C GLY A 168 4.04 -11.55 0.19
N VAL A 169 2.95 -11.37 0.94
CA VAL A 169 1.65 -11.98 0.59
C VAL A 169 1.06 -11.42 -0.72
N THR A 170 1.29 -10.14 -1.00
CA THR A 170 0.91 -9.51 -2.27
C THR A 170 1.61 -10.18 -3.46
N LEU A 171 2.93 -10.31 -3.41
CA LEU A 171 3.72 -10.94 -4.48
C LEU A 171 3.38 -12.42 -4.64
N LEU A 172 3.11 -13.15 -3.55
CA LEU A 172 2.61 -14.53 -3.58
C LEU A 172 1.24 -14.63 -4.26
N ALA A 173 0.32 -13.73 -3.96
CA ALA A 173 -0.98 -13.68 -4.61
C ALA A 173 -0.87 -13.39 -6.12
N LEU A 174 0.02 -12.49 -6.52
CA LEU A 174 0.26 -12.10 -7.91
C LEU A 174 1.24 -13.02 -8.66
N ALA A 175 1.84 -14.01 -8.00
CA ALA A 175 2.81 -14.94 -8.61
C ALA A 175 2.34 -15.59 -9.93
N PRO A 176 1.05 -15.93 -10.14
CA PRO A 176 0.59 -16.45 -11.43
C PRO A 176 0.78 -15.50 -12.61
N LEU A 177 0.80 -14.19 -12.37
CA LEU A 177 1.02 -13.17 -13.40
C LEU A 177 2.52 -13.06 -13.76
N GLY A 178 3.40 -13.52 -12.86
CA GLY A 178 4.85 -13.47 -13.05
C GLY A 178 5.35 -12.03 -13.18
N ARG A 179 6.38 -11.83 -14.02
CA ARG A 179 7.01 -10.52 -14.23
C ARG A 179 6.10 -9.47 -14.87
N ARG A 180 5.00 -9.88 -15.49
CA ARG A 180 4.09 -8.98 -16.20
C ARG A 180 3.45 -7.93 -15.31
N VAL A 181 3.33 -8.19 -14.01
CA VAL A 181 2.74 -7.25 -13.04
C VAL A 181 3.75 -6.26 -12.47
N LEU A 182 5.06 -6.52 -12.59
CA LEU A 182 6.11 -5.70 -11.99
C LEU A 182 6.11 -4.24 -12.46
N PRO A 183 5.83 -3.90 -13.76
CA PRO A 183 5.72 -2.51 -14.17
C PRO A 183 4.62 -1.74 -13.41
N GLY A 184 3.46 -2.39 -13.21
CA GLY A 184 2.36 -1.81 -12.44
C GLY A 184 2.73 -1.59 -10.98
N LEU A 185 3.38 -2.59 -10.36
CA LEU A 185 3.87 -2.47 -8.99
C LEU A 185 4.91 -1.36 -8.83
N ALA A 186 5.89 -1.30 -9.74
CA ALA A 186 6.94 -0.29 -9.69
C ALA A 186 6.38 1.14 -9.86
N LEU A 187 5.42 1.34 -10.75
CA LEU A 187 4.75 2.63 -10.94
C LEU A 187 3.79 2.97 -9.79
N GLY A 188 3.10 1.98 -9.24
CA GLY A 188 2.19 2.20 -8.11
C GLY A 188 2.95 2.56 -6.83
N LEU A 189 4.06 1.88 -6.57
CA LEU A 189 4.92 2.16 -5.42
C LEU A 189 5.78 3.40 -5.68
N THR A 190 5.14 4.58 -5.67
CA THR A 190 5.81 5.86 -5.83
C THR A 190 6.93 6.04 -4.79
N PRO A 191 7.89 6.94 -5.02
CA PRO A 191 8.90 7.27 -4.00
C PRO A 191 8.29 7.57 -2.63
N MET A 192 7.16 8.30 -2.61
CA MET A 192 6.43 8.60 -1.36
C MET A 192 5.82 7.36 -0.71
N ALA A 193 5.26 6.44 -1.49
CA ALA A 193 4.71 5.18 -0.97
C ALA A 193 5.79 4.30 -0.33
N VAL A 194 6.99 4.24 -0.93
CA VAL A 194 8.15 3.52 -0.38
C VAL A 194 8.65 4.21 0.89
N TYR A 195 8.81 5.53 0.87
CA TYR A 195 9.21 6.31 2.03
C TYR A 195 8.30 6.11 3.24
N LEU A 196 6.97 6.28 3.05
CA LEU A 196 5.99 6.09 4.11
C LEU A 196 5.95 4.65 4.66
N GLY A 197 6.32 3.66 3.84
CA GLY A 197 6.45 2.27 4.30
C GLY A 197 7.66 2.02 5.19
N ALA A 198 8.64 2.92 5.21
CA ALA A 198 9.88 2.81 5.97
C ALA A 198 9.89 3.61 7.28
N VAL A 199 9.01 4.62 7.39
CA VAL A 199 8.91 5.51 8.56
C VAL A 199 7.68 5.18 9.40
N LEU A 200 7.59 5.75 10.59
CA LEU A 200 6.46 5.54 11.48
C LEU A 200 5.26 6.39 11.04
N ASN A 201 4.51 5.89 10.06
CA ASN A 201 3.31 6.55 9.55
C ASN A 201 2.23 5.55 9.14
N PRO A 202 1.02 5.58 9.72
CA PRO A 202 -0.09 4.69 9.38
C PRO A 202 -0.53 4.75 7.91
N SER A 203 -0.35 5.90 7.23
CA SER A 203 -0.65 6.01 5.79
C SER A 203 0.22 5.08 4.96
N GLY A 204 1.47 4.82 5.39
CA GLY A 204 2.31 3.82 4.75
C GLY A 204 1.67 2.43 4.80
N GLN A 205 1.28 1.96 5.99
CA GLN A 205 0.64 0.65 6.13
C GLN A 205 -0.66 0.54 5.32
N GLU A 206 -1.46 1.60 5.27
CA GLU A 206 -2.71 1.65 4.50
C GLU A 206 -2.46 1.44 2.99
N VAL A 207 -1.41 2.04 2.41
CA VAL A 207 -1.01 1.84 1.00
C VAL A 207 -0.71 0.37 0.71
N TRP A 208 0.11 -0.26 1.54
CA TRP A 208 0.50 -1.65 1.34
C TRP A 208 -0.65 -2.62 1.58
N LEU A 209 -1.53 -2.35 2.55
CA LEU A 209 -2.75 -3.12 2.79
C LEU A 209 -3.75 -3.00 1.62
N ALA A 210 -3.91 -1.82 1.01
CA ALA A 210 -4.78 -1.65 -0.16
C ALA A 210 -4.29 -2.50 -1.35
N LEU A 211 -2.97 -2.52 -1.58
CA LEU A 211 -2.35 -3.35 -2.60
C LEU A 211 -2.55 -4.84 -2.32
N ALA A 212 -2.37 -5.27 -1.06
CA ALA A 212 -2.63 -6.65 -0.64
C ALA A 212 -4.11 -7.01 -0.78
N CYS A 213 -5.02 -6.11 -0.45
CA CYS A 213 -6.46 -6.31 -0.60
C CYS A 213 -6.83 -6.58 -2.07
N LEU A 214 -6.30 -5.80 -3.03
CA LEU A 214 -6.47 -6.04 -4.46
C LEU A 214 -5.92 -7.42 -4.86
N ALA A 215 -4.66 -7.70 -4.52
CA ALA A 215 -3.97 -8.92 -4.95
C ALA A 215 -4.63 -10.20 -4.41
N LEU A 216 -4.97 -10.19 -3.12
CA LEU A 216 -5.59 -11.32 -2.44
C LEU A 216 -7.05 -11.52 -2.87
N SER A 217 -7.82 -10.43 -3.04
CA SER A 217 -9.19 -10.51 -3.56
C SER A 217 -9.20 -11.05 -5.00
N TRP A 218 -8.29 -10.58 -5.85
CA TRP A 218 -8.14 -11.13 -7.20
C TRP A 218 -7.76 -12.63 -7.14
N ARG A 219 -6.82 -13.01 -6.28
CA ARG A 219 -6.39 -14.40 -6.12
C ARG A 219 -7.50 -15.31 -5.60
N MET A 220 -8.26 -14.85 -4.62
CA MET A 220 -9.44 -15.51 -4.07
C MET A 220 -10.46 -15.84 -5.16
N LEU A 221 -10.75 -14.88 -6.04
CA LEU A 221 -11.70 -15.05 -7.13
C LEU A 221 -11.16 -15.94 -8.25
N HIS A 222 -9.85 -15.90 -8.52
CA HIS A 222 -9.21 -16.61 -9.65
C HIS A 222 -8.81 -18.05 -9.33
N ALA A 223 -8.40 -18.38 -8.10
CA ALA A 223 -7.67 -19.61 -7.76
C ALA A 223 -8.50 -20.82 -7.36
N GLY A 224 -9.72 -20.95 -7.82
CA GLY A 224 -10.48 -22.19 -7.56
C GLY A 224 -11.02 -22.37 -6.14
N GLY A 225 -11.02 -21.34 -5.28
CA GLY A 225 -11.72 -21.35 -3.98
C GLY A 225 -10.96 -22.01 -2.83
N SER A 226 -9.63 -22.05 -2.89
CA SER A 226 -8.83 -22.47 -1.73
C SER A 226 -9.17 -21.60 -0.51
N ARG A 227 -9.55 -22.24 0.60
CA ARG A 227 -9.86 -21.60 1.89
C ARG A 227 -8.77 -20.66 2.39
N TRP A 228 -7.53 -20.95 2.06
CA TRP A 228 -6.38 -20.12 2.45
C TRP A 228 -6.39 -18.75 1.77
N TRP A 229 -6.79 -18.68 0.48
CA TRP A 229 -6.90 -17.40 -0.21
C TRP A 229 -8.10 -16.59 0.26
N VAL A 230 -9.18 -17.26 0.68
CA VAL A 230 -10.34 -16.60 1.30
C VAL A 230 -9.94 -16.00 2.64
N ALA A 231 -9.28 -16.77 3.52
CA ALA A 231 -8.82 -16.30 4.82
C ALA A 231 -7.78 -15.16 4.66
N ALA A 232 -6.84 -15.29 3.72
CA ALA A 232 -5.85 -14.25 3.47
C ALA A 232 -6.48 -12.95 2.95
N ALA A 233 -7.51 -13.02 2.07
CA ALA A 233 -8.21 -11.85 1.57
C ALA A 233 -9.09 -11.16 2.62
N ALA A 234 -9.61 -11.91 3.58
CA ALA A 234 -10.39 -11.38 4.70
C ALA A 234 -9.55 -10.45 5.62
N GLY A 235 -8.25 -10.73 5.77
CA GLY A 235 -7.35 -9.93 6.61
C GLY A 235 -7.32 -8.44 6.21
N PRO A 236 -6.84 -8.06 5.03
CA PRO A 236 -6.82 -6.65 4.61
C PRO A 236 -8.23 -6.08 4.43
N ALA A 237 -9.24 -6.90 4.08
CA ALA A 237 -10.63 -6.45 4.02
C ALA A 237 -11.15 -5.95 5.37
N MET A 238 -10.73 -6.58 6.47
CA MET A 238 -11.06 -6.18 7.85
C MET A 238 -10.15 -5.04 8.33
N LEU A 239 -8.84 -5.14 8.10
CA LEU A 239 -7.86 -4.22 8.69
C LEU A 239 -7.93 -2.81 8.09
N LEU A 240 -8.25 -2.66 6.80
CA LEU A 240 -8.36 -1.34 6.17
C LEU A 240 -9.43 -0.47 6.83
N PRO A 241 -10.73 -0.85 6.89
CA PRO A 241 -11.76 -0.04 7.53
C PRO A 241 -11.59 0.09 9.05
N LEU A 242 -10.99 -0.91 9.70
CA LEU A 242 -10.70 -0.88 11.14
C LEU A 242 -9.55 0.08 11.46
N GLY A 243 -8.53 0.16 10.61
CA GLY A 243 -7.35 0.98 10.84
C GLY A 243 -7.63 2.48 10.67
N ARG A 244 -8.32 2.84 9.59
CA ARG A 244 -8.65 4.23 9.25
C ARG A 244 -9.95 4.30 8.47
N GLN A 245 -10.74 5.36 8.67
CA GLN A 245 -12.01 5.57 7.96
C GLN A 245 -11.88 5.49 6.42
N PRO A 246 -10.89 6.14 5.75
CA PRO A 246 -10.70 6.02 4.31
C PRO A 246 -10.42 4.59 3.82
N GLY A 247 -9.88 3.73 4.67
CA GLY A 247 -9.58 2.33 4.35
C GLY A 247 -10.79 1.54 3.87
N ALA A 248 -11.99 1.91 4.32
CA ALA A 248 -13.24 1.30 3.84
C ALA A 248 -13.43 1.49 2.33
N VAL A 249 -13.16 2.68 1.82
CA VAL A 249 -13.28 3.00 0.38
C VAL A 249 -12.22 2.23 -0.41
N TRP A 250 -10.99 2.19 0.09
CA TRP A 250 -9.89 1.47 -0.57
C TRP A 250 -10.14 -0.03 -0.66
N ALA A 251 -10.71 -0.64 0.37
CA ALA A 251 -11.07 -2.06 0.36
C ALA A 251 -12.15 -2.37 -0.70
N LEU A 252 -13.22 -1.56 -0.78
CA LEU A 252 -14.27 -1.72 -1.78
C LEU A 252 -13.75 -1.48 -3.20
N MET A 253 -12.90 -0.47 -3.38
CA MET A 253 -12.29 -0.18 -4.67
C MET A 253 -11.39 -1.33 -5.15
N ALA A 254 -10.60 -1.91 -4.25
CA ALA A 254 -9.76 -3.07 -4.51
C ALA A 254 -10.58 -4.31 -4.88
N LEU A 255 -11.67 -4.60 -4.15
CA LEU A 255 -12.57 -5.70 -4.48
C LEU A 255 -13.27 -5.49 -5.83
N GLY A 256 -13.80 -4.30 -6.08
CA GLY A 256 -14.45 -3.96 -7.37
C GLY A 256 -13.50 -4.15 -8.55
N ALA A 257 -12.26 -3.68 -8.44
CA ALA A 257 -11.23 -3.92 -9.44
C ALA A 257 -10.91 -5.42 -9.60
N ALA A 258 -10.79 -6.16 -8.50
CA ALA A 258 -10.54 -7.61 -8.54
C ALA A 258 -11.67 -8.39 -9.25
N ILE A 259 -12.92 -7.98 -9.06
CA ILE A 259 -14.10 -8.54 -9.76
C ILE A 259 -14.05 -8.20 -11.24
N LEU A 260 -13.83 -6.95 -11.61
CA LEU A 260 -13.76 -6.49 -13.00
C LEU A 260 -12.61 -7.16 -13.79
N LEU A 261 -11.53 -7.54 -13.11
CA LEU A 261 -10.40 -8.26 -13.69
C LEU A 261 -10.68 -9.76 -13.96
N GLN A 262 -11.84 -10.30 -13.55
CA GLN A 262 -12.18 -11.70 -13.87
C GLN A 262 -12.59 -11.87 -15.35
N PRO A 263 -12.19 -12.98 -15.98
CA PRO A 263 -12.59 -13.26 -17.37
C PRO A 263 -14.10 -13.32 -17.58
N ASP A 264 -14.83 -13.80 -16.57
CA ASP A 264 -16.29 -13.85 -16.53
C ASP A 264 -16.77 -13.36 -15.16
N VAL A 265 -17.16 -12.10 -15.10
CA VAL A 265 -17.60 -11.44 -13.86
C VAL A 265 -18.82 -12.16 -13.26
N VAL A 266 -19.82 -12.49 -14.09
CA VAL A 266 -21.05 -13.13 -13.61
C VAL A 266 -20.77 -14.54 -13.08
N ALA A 267 -20.00 -15.33 -13.81
CA ALA A 267 -19.60 -16.67 -13.37
C ALA A 267 -18.73 -16.60 -12.12
N ALA A 268 -17.77 -15.66 -12.04
CA ALA A 268 -16.94 -15.48 -10.88
C ALA A 268 -17.76 -15.12 -9.63
N VAL A 269 -18.69 -14.17 -9.72
CA VAL A 269 -19.56 -13.79 -8.61
C VAL A 269 -20.43 -14.97 -8.18
N ARG A 270 -21.09 -15.66 -9.12
CA ARG A 270 -21.96 -16.81 -8.81
C ARG A 270 -21.22 -17.98 -8.18
N THR A 271 -20.05 -18.35 -8.73
CA THR A 271 -19.29 -19.51 -8.25
C THR A 271 -18.50 -19.24 -6.99
N ARG A 272 -18.15 -17.97 -6.72
CA ARG A 272 -17.37 -17.52 -5.54
C ARG A 272 -18.22 -16.83 -4.48
N TRP A 273 -19.53 -16.92 -4.57
CA TRP A 273 -20.43 -16.29 -3.61
C TRP A 273 -20.08 -16.55 -2.15
N PRO A 274 -19.73 -17.79 -1.69
CA PRO A 274 -19.35 -18.01 -0.30
C PRO A 274 -18.06 -17.28 0.10
N ALA A 275 -17.10 -17.18 -0.83
CA ALA A 275 -15.86 -16.45 -0.59
C ALA A 275 -16.10 -14.93 -0.50
N LEU A 276 -16.97 -14.40 -1.36
CA LEU A 276 -17.40 -13.01 -1.31
C LEU A 276 -18.15 -12.69 -0.01
N MET A 277 -18.99 -13.61 0.46
CA MET A 277 -19.67 -13.45 1.77
C MET A 277 -18.69 -13.44 2.93
N ALA A 278 -17.67 -14.33 2.94
CA ALA A 278 -16.63 -14.31 3.96
C ALA A 278 -15.82 -13.01 3.94
N TRP A 279 -15.48 -12.52 2.74
CA TRP A 279 -14.82 -11.23 2.55
C TRP A 279 -15.69 -10.08 3.06
N ALA A 280 -16.97 -10.05 2.67
CA ALA A 280 -17.92 -9.02 3.10
C ALA A 280 -18.14 -9.03 4.61
N SER A 281 -18.22 -10.21 5.22
CA SER A 281 -18.33 -10.35 6.69
C SER A 281 -17.10 -9.77 7.40
N ALA A 282 -15.90 -10.04 6.90
CA ALA A 282 -14.66 -9.46 7.44
C ALA A 282 -14.64 -7.94 7.29
N TYR A 283 -15.00 -7.44 6.10
CA TYR A 283 -15.11 -6.01 5.82
C TYR A 283 -16.10 -5.31 6.76
N LEU A 284 -17.33 -5.86 6.89
CA LEU A 284 -18.37 -5.29 7.74
C LEU A 284 -17.99 -5.36 9.23
N SER A 285 -17.29 -6.41 9.65
CA SER A 285 -16.73 -6.50 11.01
C SER A 285 -15.69 -5.40 11.25
N GLY A 286 -14.76 -5.21 10.32
CA GLY A 286 -13.76 -4.14 10.40
C GLY A 286 -14.39 -2.76 10.41
N LEU A 287 -15.38 -2.52 9.53
CA LEU A 287 -16.12 -1.26 9.45
C LEU A 287 -16.91 -0.99 10.75
N GLY A 288 -17.65 -1.99 11.25
CA GLY A 288 -18.43 -1.87 12.47
C GLY A 288 -17.56 -1.59 13.69
N LEU A 289 -16.44 -2.30 13.83
CA LEU A 289 -15.46 -2.04 14.90
C LEU A 289 -14.80 -0.66 14.75
N GLY A 290 -14.49 -0.23 13.53
CA GLY A 290 -13.94 1.10 13.25
C GLY A 290 -14.93 2.23 13.60
N ILE A 291 -16.20 2.07 13.23
CA ILE A 291 -17.26 3.01 13.62
C ILE A 291 -17.41 3.04 15.15
N LEU A 292 -17.48 1.87 15.80
CA LEU A 292 -17.57 1.79 17.26
C LEU A 292 -16.38 2.45 17.95
N TRP A 293 -15.17 2.27 17.42
CA TRP A 293 -13.97 2.96 17.91
C TRP A 293 -14.14 4.48 17.80
N ASN A 294 -14.48 4.97 16.61
CA ASN A 294 -14.62 6.40 16.36
C ASN A 294 -15.71 7.03 17.25
N THR A 295 -16.88 6.42 17.37
CA THR A 295 -17.96 6.93 18.24
C THR A 295 -17.59 6.95 19.74
N ARG A 296 -16.61 6.13 20.15
CA ARG A 296 -16.10 6.10 21.53
C ARG A 296 -14.99 7.11 21.79
N THR A 297 -14.29 7.55 20.75
CA THR A 297 -13.08 8.37 20.86
C THR A 297 -13.24 9.79 20.31
N GLN A 298 -14.21 10.02 19.43
CA GLN A 298 -14.48 11.36 18.89
C GLN A 298 -15.33 12.18 19.87
N VAL A 299 -14.92 13.42 20.06
CA VAL A 299 -15.72 14.45 20.74
C VAL A 299 -16.52 15.18 19.66
N GLU A 300 -17.79 15.46 19.88
CA GLU A 300 -18.61 16.23 18.94
C GLU A 300 -18.13 17.68 18.90
N THR A 301 -17.79 18.16 17.70
CA THR A 301 -17.43 19.55 17.48
C THR A 301 -18.46 20.29 16.64
N PRO A 302 -18.54 21.61 16.80
CA PRO A 302 -19.34 22.46 15.92
C PRO A 302 -18.83 22.35 14.47
N VAL A 303 -19.70 22.02 13.53
CA VAL A 303 -19.38 21.98 12.10
C VAL A 303 -19.09 23.40 11.59
N ALA A 304 -17.99 23.59 10.86
CA ALA A 304 -17.71 24.85 10.18
C ALA A 304 -18.69 25.10 9.03
N ALA A 305 -18.90 26.35 8.70
CA ALA A 305 -19.95 26.81 7.79
C ALA A 305 -19.92 26.20 6.38
N ASP A 306 -21.11 26.06 5.79
CA ASP A 306 -21.37 25.57 4.43
C ASP A 306 -20.79 26.49 3.35
N ASN A 307 -19.60 26.17 2.83
CA ASN A 307 -19.05 26.80 1.63
C ASN A 307 -18.56 25.75 0.61
N LEU A 308 -19.52 25.00 0.05
CA LEU A 308 -19.24 23.99 -0.98
C LEU A 308 -18.64 24.59 -2.25
N GLY A 309 -19.04 25.81 -2.63
CA GLY A 309 -18.52 26.50 -3.81
C GLY A 309 -17.04 26.85 -3.69
N GLY A 310 -16.62 27.38 -2.54
CA GLY A 310 -15.22 27.67 -2.25
C GLY A 310 -14.37 26.41 -2.19
N ALA A 311 -14.85 25.37 -1.53
CA ALA A 311 -14.13 24.10 -1.41
C ALA A 311 -13.83 23.45 -2.78
N SER A 312 -14.79 23.46 -3.72
CA SER A 312 -14.59 22.83 -5.04
C SER A 312 -13.62 23.61 -5.92
N ALA A 313 -13.64 24.95 -5.90
CA ALA A 313 -12.69 25.77 -6.62
C ALA A 313 -11.26 25.55 -6.10
N GLU A 314 -11.09 25.55 -4.79
CA GLU A 314 -9.79 25.35 -4.15
C GLU A 314 -9.21 23.96 -4.42
N LEU A 315 -10.02 22.90 -4.51
CA LEU A 315 -9.56 21.56 -4.87
C LEU A 315 -8.83 21.54 -6.22
N VAL A 316 -9.37 22.24 -7.23
CA VAL A 316 -8.75 22.29 -8.56
C VAL A 316 -7.36 22.95 -8.50
N ASP A 317 -7.24 24.05 -7.77
CA ASP A 317 -5.96 24.75 -7.59
C ASP A 317 -4.93 23.92 -6.81
N ARG A 318 -5.39 23.01 -5.95
CA ARG A 318 -4.53 22.12 -5.14
C ARG A 318 -4.09 20.84 -5.85
N ILE A 319 -4.67 20.48 -7.00
CA ILE A 319 -4.29 19.24 -7.74
C ILE A 319 -2.76 19.12 -7.95
N PRO A 320 -2.01 20.16 -8.38
CA PRO A 320 -0.57 20.05 -8.56
C PRO A 320 0.17 19.72 -7.25
N MET A 321 -0.27 20.27 -6.13
CA MET A 321 0.27 19.96 -4.80
C MET A 321 -0.04 18.51 -4.40
N LEU A 322 -1.28 18.06 -4.58
CA LEU A 322 -1.70 16.69 -4.26
C LEU A 322 -0.88 15.64 -5.05
N LEU A 323 -0.63 15.89 -6.34
CA LEU A 323 0.20 15.03 -7.17
C LEU A 323 1.67 15.03 -6.70
N ARG A 324 2.20 16.17 -6.32
CA ARG A 324 3.55 16.31 -5.77
C ARG A 324 3.70 15.53 -4.47
N HIS A 325 2.76 15.70 -3.52
CA HIS A 325 2.71 14.93 -2.28
C HIS A 325 2.58 13.42 -2.52
N ALA A 326 1.84 12.99 -3.54
CA ALA A 326 1.65 11.57 -3.84
C ALA A 326 2.87 10.94 -4.51
N VAL A 327 3.64 11.68 -5.31
CA VAL A 327 4.85 11.16 -5.96
C VAL A 327 6.05 11.23 -5.03
N GLY A 328 6.29 12.38 -4.39
CA GLY A 328 7.40 12.56 -3.46
C GLY A 328 7.56 14.01 -3.00
N GLU A 329 7.10 14.27 -1.80
CA GLU A 329 7.41 15.47 -1.03
C GLU A 329 7.66 15.02 0.40
N PHE A 330 8.93 14.95 0.76
CA PHE A 330 9.41 14.26 1.95
C PHE A 330 9.54 15.17 3.17
N ASN A 331 9.89 14.56 4.29
CA ASN A 331 10.01 15.23 5.56
C ASN A 331 8.65 15.84 6.00
N LEU A 332 8.62 17.04 6.46
CA LEU A 332 7.41 17.80 6.81
C LEU A 332 6.89 18.61 5.59
N PHE A 333 6.94 18.03 4.38
CA PHE A 333 6.61 18.67 3.08
C PHE A 333 7.54 19.82 2.69
N GLU A 334 8.78 19.80 3.14
CA GLU A 334 9.79 20.84 2.86
C GLU A 334 10.70 20.46 1.69
N PHE A 335 10.72 19.18 1.31
CA PHE A 335 11.62 18.65 0.31
C PHE A 335 10.86 17.95 -0.82
N PRO A 336 10.36 18.70 -1.83
CA PRO A 336 9.72 18.12 -3.00
C PRO A 336 10.76 17.56 -3.97
N LEU A 337 10.40 16.47 -4.67
CA LEU A 337 11.15 16.01 -5.82
C LEU A 337 11.15 17.05 -6.95
N PRO A 338 12.16 17.02 -7.83
CA PRO A 338 12.17 17.85 -9.03
C PRO A 338 10.86 17.73 -9.81
N ARG A 339 10.30 18.86 -10.24
CA ARG A 339 9.03 18.90 -10.98
C ARG A 339 9.01 17.96 -12.18
N THR A 340 10.14 17.79 -12.87
CA THR A 340 10.29 16.88 -14.00
C THR A 340 10.04 15.43 -13.62
N MET A 341 10.46 14.99 -12.42
CA MET A 341 10.19 13.63 -11.90
C MET A 341 8.70 13.46 -11.61
N THR A 342 8.07 14.41 -10.94
CA THR A 342 6.63 14.34 -10.65
C THR A 342 5.80 14.27 -11.93
N VAL A 343 6.06 15.17 -12.88
CA VAL A 343 5.36 15.19 -14.18
C VAL A 343 5.62 13.91 -14.97
N GLY A 344 6.88 13.48 -15.05
CA GLY A 344 7.25 12.22 -15.72
C GLY A 344 6.52 11.01 -15.12
N TRP A 345 6.43 10.94 -13.80
CA TRP A 345 5.70 9.86 -13.12
C TRP A 345 4.22 9.84 -13.46
N VAL A 346 3.56 10.99 -13.38
CA VAL A 346 2.14 11.14 -13.73
C VAL A 346 1.89 10.76 -15.19
N LEU A 347 2.75 11.21 -16.12
CA LEU A 347 2.64 10.83 -17.53
C LEU A 347 2.80 9.32 -17.75
N LEU A 348 3.74 8.66 -17.07
CA LEU A 348 3.88 7.20 -17.14
C LEU A 348 2.63 6.47 -16.64
N VAL A 349 2.02 6.94 -15.55
CA VAL A 349 0.76 6.37 -15.05
C VAL A 349 -0.36 6.58 -16.07
N ILE A 350 -0.50 7.77 -16.65
CA ILE A 350 -1.50 8.06 -17.70
C ILE A 350 -1.31 7.12 -18.89
N VAL A 351 -0.08 6.93 -19.37
CA VAL A 351 0.23 6.04 -20.49
C VAL A 351 -0.17 4.61 -20.18
N VAL A 352 0.11 4.12 -18.96
CA VAL A 352 -0.24 2.76 -18.55
C VAL A 352 -1.76 2.57 -18.44
N VAL A 353 -2.47 3.56 -17.90
CA VAL A 353 -3.94 3.54 -17.82
C VAL A 353 -4.57 3.55 -19.20
N ALA A 354 -4.09 4.43 -20.09
CA ALA A 354 -4.55 4.50 -21.48
C ALA A 354 -4.27 3.18 -22.22
N TRP A 355 -3.09 2.58 -22.02
CA TRP A 355 -2.79 1.25 -22.55
C TRP A 355 -3.74 0.19 -22.03
N GLY A 356 -4.01 0.16 -20.74
CA GLY A 356 -4.94 -0.76 -20.09
C GLY A 356 -6.35 -0.67 -20.70
N ALA A 357 -6.83 0.54 -20.96
CA ALA A 357 -8.16 0.81 -21.51
C ALA A 357 -8.24 0.60 -23.03
N PHE A 358 -7.31 1.12 -23.79
CA PHE A 358 -7.41 1.29 -25.26
C PHE A 358 -6.38 0.48 -26.06
N GLY A 359 -5.34 -0.09 -25.46
CA GLY A 359 -4.30 -0.82 -26.17
C GLY A 359 -4.84 -1.99 -27.02
N PRO A 360 -4.03 -2.59 -27.92
CA PRO A 360 -4.46 -3.67 -28.81
C PRO A 360 -4.91 -4.91 -28.01
N PRO A 361 -5.90 -5.67 -28.49
CA PRO A 361 -6.35 -6.89 -27.83
C PRO A 361 -5.22 -7.91 -27.75
N VAL A 362 -5.03 -8.52 -26.57
CA VAL A 362 -4.09 -9.63 -26.39
C VAL A 362 -4.78 -10.92 -26.79
N PRO A 363 -4.25 -11.71 -27.75
CA PRO A 363 -4.95 -12.88 -28.31
C PRO A 363 -5.33 -13.95 -27.28
N THR A 364 -4.58 -14.04 -26.18
CA THR A 364 -4.75 -15.07 -25.13
C THR A 364 -5.57 -14.63 -23.91
N ALA A 365 -5.89 -13.35 -23.82
CA ALA A 365 -6.76 -12.84 -22.77
C ALA A 365 -8.13 -12.60 -23.41
N ALA A 366 -9.16 -13.28 -22.93
CA ALA A 366 -10.54 -12.86 -23.16
C ALA A 366 -10.71 -11.49 -22.46
N THR A 367 -10.12 -10.44 -23.05
CA THR A 367 -10.22 -9.06 -22.58
C THR A 367 -11.63 -8.59 -22.87
N ARG A 368 -12.55 -9.04 -22.03
CA ARG A 368 -13.92 -8.58 -22.05
C ARG A 368 -13.96 -7.12 -21.62
N VAL A 369 -15.01 -6.44 -22.01
CA VAL A 369 -15.26 -5.02 -21.70
C VAL A 369 -15.04 -4.73 -20.20
N ALA A 370 -15.44 -5.63 -19.31
CA ALA A 370 -15.27 -5.48 -17.85
C ALA A 370 -13.81 -5.28 -17.42
N GLY A 371 -12.86 -6.03 -17.97
CA GLY A 371 -11.44 -5.87 -17.64
C GLY A 371 -10.87 -4.51 -18.06
N ARG A 372 -11.38 -3.92 -19.16
CA ARG A 372 -11.00 -2.58 -19.61
C ARG A 372 -11.51 -1.48 -18.68
N LEU A 373 -12.63 -1.73 -17.99
CA LEU A 373 -13.22 -0.78 -17.04
C LEU A 373 -12.51 -0.78 -15.67
N ALA A 374 -11.71 -1.80 -15.37
CA ALA A 374 -11.06 -1.91 -14.07
C ALA A 374 -10.08 -0.75 -13.79
N GLY A 375 -9.29 -0.33 -14.78
CA GLY A 375 -8.42 0.86 -14.67
C GLY A 375 -9.21 2.15 -14.44
N PRO A 376 -10.15 2.52 -15.35
CA PRO A 376 -11.07 3.64 -15.13
C PRO A 376 -11.82 3.60 -13.80
N TRP A 377 -12.27 2.43 -13.34
CA TRP A 377 -12.89 2.25 -12.02
C TRP A 377 -11.98 2.75 -10.88
N THR A 378 -10.70 2.34 -10.87
CA THR A 378 -9.77 2.77 -9.81
C THR A 378 -9.44 4.24 -9.91
N VAL A 379 -9.31 4.80 -11.12
CA VAL A 379 -9.11 6.26 -11.32
C VAL A 379 -10.31 7.04 -10.80
N LEU A 380 -11.53 6.70 -11.27
CA LEU A 380 -12.74 7.42 -10.87
C LEU A 380 -13.03 7.27 -9.38
N GLY A 381 -12.80 6.08 -8.80
CA GLY A 381 -12.94 5.86 -7.35
C GLY A 381 -11.98 6.72 -6.54
N THR A 382 -10.73 6.86 -6.99
CA THR A 382 -9.73 7.71 -6.32
C THR A 382 -10.10 9.20 -6.43
N LEU A 383 -10.54 9.65 -7.61
CA LEU A 383 -10.98 11.03 -7.81
C LEU A 383 -12.25 11.37 -7.02
N ALA A 384 -13.24 10.47 -7.03
CA ALA A 384 -14.46 10.64 -6.25
C ALA A 384 -14.17 10.71 -4.74
N PHE A 385 -13.28 9.84 -4.26
CA PHE A 385 -12.82 9.90 -2.88
C PHE A 385 -12.10 11.22 -2.59
N ALA A 386 -11.18 11.65 -3.47
CA ALA A 386 -10.46 12.92 -3.30
C ALA A 386 -11.43 14.09 -3.16
N ALA A 387 -12.44 14.17 -4.04
CA ALA A 387 -13.43 15.22 -4.01
C ALA A 387 -14.29 15.17 -2.73
N ALA A 388 -14.81 14.00 -2.38
CA ALA A 388 -15.64 13.83 -1.18
C ALA A 388 -14.85 14.11 0.11
N PHE A 389 -13.63 13.60 0.21
CA PHE A 389 -12.78 13.79 1.38
C PHE A 389 -12.27 15.23 1.49
N TRP A 390 -12.01 15.90 0.36
CA TRP A 390 -11.68 17.33 0.35
C TRP A 390 -12.80 18.16 0.94
N VAL A 391 -14.03 17.98 0.44
CA VAL A 391 -15.19 18.69 0.95
C VAL A 391 -15.38 18.44 2.44
N PHE A 392 -15.31 17.17 2.86
CA PHE A 392 -15.41 16.79 4.27
C PHE A 392 -14.31 17.45 5.11
N SER A 393 -13.05 17.34 4.69
CA SER A 393 -11.90 17.89 5.42
C SER A 393 -12.00 19.41 5.53
N TYR A 394 -12.31 20.09 4.42
CA TYR A 394 -12.45 21.53 4.40
C TYR A 394 -13.55 22.05 5.34
N GLN A 395 -14.69 21.35 5.37
CA GLN A 395 -15.84 21.75 6.21
C GLN A 395 -15.63 21.44 7.71
N HIS A 396 -15.00 20.29 8.02
CA HIS A 396 -14.96 19.80 9.39
C HIS A 396 -13.64 20.05 10.10
N THR A 397 -12.54 20.12 9.38
CA THR A 397 -11.21 20.21 9.99
C THR A 397 -10.48 21.51 9.68
N GLY A 398 -10.86 22.21 8.62
CA GLY A 398 -10.12 23.36 8.11
C GLY A 398 -8.72 23.04 7.58
N PHE A 399 -8.35 21.73 7.50
CA PHE A 399 -7.05 21.29 7.00
C PHE A 399 -7.13 20.84 5.56
N ASP A 400 -6.06 21.09 4.80
CA ASP A 400 -5.90 20.67 3.43
C ASP A 400 -5.75 19.14 3.33
N LEU A 401 -6.40 18.55 2.31
CA LEU A 401 -6.13 17.18 1.90
C LEU A 401 -4.68 17.06 1.43
N GLN A 402 -3.98 16.05 1.93
CA GLN A 402 -2.61 15.75 1.50
C GLN A 402 -2.61 14.59 0.52
N GLY A 403 -1.75 14.67 -0.51
CA GLY A 403 -1.67 13.64 -1.56
C GLY A 403 -1.34 12.24 -1.02
N ARG A 404 -0.68 12.13 0.15
CA ARG A 404 -0.43 10.83 0.81
C ARG A 404 -1.72 10.09 1.20
N HIS A 405 -2.82 10.80 1.46
CA HIS A 405 -4.11 10.18 1.76
C HIS A 405 -4.75 9.52 0.53
N LEU A 406 -4.33 9.91 -0.68
CA LEU A 406 -4.79 9.34 -1.94
C LEU A 406 -3.94 8.15 -2.40
N LEU A 407 -2.76 7.95 -1.81
CA LEU A 407 -1.82 6.90 -2.22
C LEU A 407 -2.43 5.49 -2.23
N PRO A 408 -3.27 5.07 -1.25
CA PRO A 408 -3.87 3.74 -1.31
C PRO A 408 -4.69 3.51 -2.58
N GLY A 409 -5.40 4.53 -3.08
CA GLY A 409 -6.09 4.46 -4.36
C GLY A 409 -5.14 4.54 -5.56
N LEU A 410 -4.19 5.49 -5.51
CA LEU A 410 -3.25 5.73 -6.60
C LEU A 410 -2.33 4.55 -6.88
N VAL A 411 -1.91 3.79 -5.86
CA VAL A 411 -1.09 2.58 -6.05
C VAL A 411 -1.83 1.49 -6.83
N LEU A 412 -3.16 1.41 -6.69
CA LEU A 412 -3.97 0.42 -7.40
C LEU A 412 -4.06 0.72 -8.90
N VAL A 413 -4.06 1.99 -9.29
CA VAL A 413 -4.31 2.44 -10.67
C VAL A 413 -3.39 1.75 -11.69
N PRO A 414 -2.05 1.86 -11.64
CA PRO A 414 -1.17 1.24 -12.63
C PRO A 414 -1.13 -0.29 -12.48
N VAL A 415 -1.29 -0.83 -11.27
CA VAL A 415 -1.33 -2.28 -11.05
C VAL A 415 -2.53 -2.89 -11.75
N VAL A 416 -3.71 -2.32 -11.56
CA VAL A 416 -4.97 -2.78 -12.18
C VAL A 416 -4.91 -2.64 -13.70
N ALA A 417 -4.39 -1.53 -14.22
CA ALA A 417 -4.25 -1.31 -15.65
C ALA A 417 -3.35 -2.38 -16.31
N ILE A 418 -2.22 -2.72 -15.68
CA ILE A 418 -1.31 -3.77 -16.15
C ILE A 418 -1.91 -5.18 -15.99
N MET A 419 -2.67 -5.43 -14.92
CA MET A 419 -3.38 -6.71 -14.75
C MET A 419 -4.46 -6.89 -15.81
N ALA A 420 -5.16 -5.84 -16.18
CA ALA A 420 -6.15 -5.84 -17.26
C ALA A 420 -5.51 -6.08 -18.63
N ARG A 421 -4.36 -5.44 -18.86
CA ARG A 421 -3.65 -5.56 -20.15
C ARG A 421 -2.14 -5.42 -19.95
N PRO A 422 -1.40 -6.55 -19.93
CA PRO A 422 0.04 -6.53 -19.81
C PRO A 422 0.71 -5.76 -20.97
N LEU A 423 1.77 -5.05 -20.64
CA LEU A 423 2.65 -4.39 -21.62
C LEU A 423 3.43 -5.43 -22.44
N PRO A 424 3.89 -5.07 -23.66
CA PRO A 424 4.91 -5.84 -24.35
C PRO A 424 6.14 -6.07 -23.44
N PRO A 425 6.77 -7.26 -23.47
CA PRO A 425 7.83 -7.61 -22.49
C PRO A 425 8.96 -6.58 -22.41
N TRP A 426 9.44 -6.09 -23.55
CA TRP A 426 10.52 -5.09 -23.58
C TRP A 426 10.09 -3.77 -22.93
N LEU A 427 8.90 -3.26 -23.27
CA LEU A 427 8.37 -2.01 -22.71
C LEU A 427 8.08 -2.17 -21.20
N GLY A 428 7.50 -3.31 -20.82
CA GLY A 428 7.25 -3.62 -19.42
C GLY A 428 8.53 -3.67 -18.59
N SER A 429 9.59 -4.30 -19.09
CA SER A 429 10.89 -4.33 -18.38
C SER A 429 11.49 -2.94 -18.27
N THR A 430 11.51 -2.15 -19.37
CA THR A 430 12.03 -0.78 -19.36
C THR A 430 11.28 0.10 -18.36
N MET A 431 9.94 0.04 -18.37
CA MET A 431 9.12 0.81 -17.43
C MET A 431 9.33 0.37 -15.98
N ALA A 432 9.43 -0.93 -15.72
CA ALA A 432 9.67 -1.44 -14.37
C ALA A 432 11.03 -0.98 -13.82
N ILE A 433 12.07 -0.98 -14.64
CA ILE A 433 13.41 -0.51 -14.25
C ILE A 433 13.38 1.00 -14.02
N ALA A 434 12.82 1.79 -14.95
CA ALA A 434 12.72 3.24 -14.82
C ALA A 434 11.93 3.65 -13.57
N ALA A 435 10.79 3.00 -13.32
CA ALA A 435 9.98 3.28 -12.15
C ALA A 435 10.66 2.82 -10.84
N ALA A 436 11.34 1.68 -10.83
CA ALA A 436 12.08 1.21 -9.66
C ALA A 436 13.28 2.11 -9.31
N SER A 437 13.86 2.82 -10.29
CA SER A 437 14.93 3.79 -10.04
C SER A 437 14.43 5.06 -9.35
N GLY A 438 13.15 5.42 -9.48
CA GLY A 438 12.57 6.62 -8.89
C GLY A 438 12.72 6.70 -7.37
N PRO A 439 12.31 5.69 -6.58
CA PRO A 439 12.50 5.68 -5.12
C PRO A 439 13.96 5.78 -4.68
N ALA A 440 14.90 5.26 -5.47
CA ALA A 440 16.33 5.34 -5.16
C ALA A 440 16.92 6.72 -5.48
N ILE A 441 16.52 7.35 -6.59
CA ILE A 441 16.89 8.74 -6.90
C ILE A 441 16.33 9.66 -5.81
N ALA A 442 15.08 9.44 -5.42
CA ALA A 442 14.43 10.18 -4.34
C ALA A 442 15.19 10.00 -3.01
N TRP A 443 15.58 8.76 -2.68
CA TRP A 443 16.40 8.44 -1.52
C TRP A 443 17.74 9.18 -1.55
N PHE A 444 18.44 9.15 -2.70
CA PHE A 444 19.72 9.84 -2.85
C PHE A 444 19.59 11.35 -2.63
N LEU A 445 18.55 11.96 -3.19
CA LEU A 445 18.29 13.39 -3.03
C LEU A 445 17.95 13.74 -1.57
N ALA A 446 17.14 12.92 -0.90
CA ALA A 446 16.81 13.09 0.51
C ALA A 446 18.04 12.88 1.42
N ALA A 447 18.84 11.84 1.16
CA ALA A 447 20.08 11.58 1.86
C ALA A 447 21.05 12.77 1.78
N ARG A 448 21.25 13.29 0.56
CA ARG A 448 22.06 14.51 0.35
C ARG A 448 21.52 15.70 1.15
N ARG A 449 20.19 15.92 1.09
CA ARG A 449 19.54 16.99 1.86
C ARG A 449 19.83 16.86 3.37
N PHE A 450 19.73 15.67 3.93
CA PHE A 450 19.98 15.46 5.35
C PHE A 450 21.48 15.58 5.71
N ALA A 451 22.36 15.11 4.84
CA ALA A 451 23.79 15.14 5.05
C ALA A 451 24.40 16.56 5.00
N VAL A 452 24.04 17.35 3.99
CA VAL A 452 24.71 18.60 3.64
C VAL A 452 23.77 19.75 3.24
N GLY A 453 22.46 19.58 3.37
CA GLY A 453 21.45 20.53 2.87
C GLY A 453 21.24 20.46 1.35
N THR A 454 20.19 21.14 0.85
CA THR A 454 19.83 21.11 -0.57
C THR A 454 20.85 21.79 -1.49
N SER A 455 21.64 22.71 -1.00
CA SER A 455 22.71 23.40 -1.73
C SER A 455 24.08 22.72 -1.64
N GLY A 456 24.23 21.70 -0.79
CA GLY A 456 25.50 20.99 -0.58
C GLY A 456 25.98 20.21 -1.81
N PRO A 457 27.21 19.64 -1.77
CA PRO A 457 27.78 18.90 -2.89
C PRO A 457 27.01 17.62 -3.23
N LEU A 458 27.12 17.14 -4.50
CA LEU A 458 26.54 15.84 -4.89
C LEU A 458 27.28 14.66 -4.27
N VAL A 459 28.60 14.80 -4.06
CA VAL A 459 29.44 13.83 -3.34
C VAL A 459 29.41 14.21 -1.86
N PHE A 460 28.29 13.89 -1.20
CA PHE A 460 28.01 14.36 0.16
C PHE A 460 28.58 13.42 1.25
N TRP A 461 28.91 12.19 0.92
CA TRP A 461 29.30 11.16 1.88
C TRP A 461 30.74 11.26 2.39
N THR A 462 31.54 12.18 1.87
CA THR A 462 32.91 12.47 2.34
C THR A 462 32.95 13.54 3.42
N ASP A 463 32.03 14.51 3.34
CA ASP A 463 32.01 15.69 4.20
C ASP A 463 30.60 15.95 4.79
N ALA A 464 29.88 14.88 5.08
CA ALA A 464 28.54 14.97 5.65
C ALA A 464 28.59 15.61 7.03
N ALA A 465 27.72 16.59 7.25
CA ALA A 465 27.54 17.19 8.58
C ALA A 465 26.63 16.34 9.48
N TRP A 466 25.77 15.52 8.86
CA TRP A 466 24.98 14.49 9.55
C TRP A 466 25.10 13.16 8.81
N ASP A 467 25.27 12.08 9.57
CA ASP A 467 25.38 10.71 9.06
C ASP A 467 24.40 9.75 9.77
N PRO A 468 23.82 8.80 9.07
CA PRO A 468 23.15 7.67 9.71
C PRO A 468 24.18 6.73 10.35
N ALA A 469 23.73 5.85 11.23
CA ALA A 469 24.60 4.84 11.84
C ALA A 469 25.42 4.08 10.80
N GLY A 470 26.75 4.09 10.95
CA GLY A 470 27.70 3.48 10.02
C GLY A 470 28.08 4.34 8.80
N GLY A 471 27.67 5.61 8.75
CA GLY A 471 27.92 6.53 7.64
C GLY A 471 27.08 6.21 6.39
N TRP A 472 27.23 7.02 5.33
CA TRP A 472 26.37 6.92 4.14
C TRP A 472 26.70 5.76 3.20
N VAL A 473 27.98 5.36 3.09
CA VAL A 473 28.42 4.39 2.07
C VAL A 473 27.73 3.03 2.15
N PRO A 474 27.59 2.39 3.32
CA PRO A 474 26.89 1.11 3.42
C PRO A 474 25.43 1.20 2.92
N TRP A 475 24.74 2.29 3.22
CA TRP A 475 23.35 2.49 2.82
C TRP A 475 23.19 2.76 1.34
N MET A 476 24.13 3.48 0.72
CA MET A 476 24.19 3.64 -0.75
C MET A 476 24.39 2.29 -1.46
N VAL A 477 25.30 1.45 -0.96
CA VAL A 477 25.50 0.09 -1.48
C VAL A 477 24.23 -0.74 -1.36
N LEU A 478 23.58 -0.68 -0.20
CA LEU A 478 22.34 -1.42 0.07
C LEU A 478 21.20 -0.99 -0.87
N VAL A 479 20.95 0.32 -1.02
CA VAL A 479 19.93 0.85 -1.93
C VAL A 479 20.23 0.51 -3.38
N THR A 480 21.50 0.64 -3.81
CA THR A 480 21.94 0.27 -5.16
C THR A 480 21.71 -1.22 -5.42
N THR A 481 22.05 -2.09 -4.45
CA THR A 481 21.76 -3.53 -4.53
C THR A 481 20.26 -3.78 -4.68
N GLY A 482 19.43 -3.05 -3.94
CA GLY A 482 17.97 -3.11 -4.07
C GLY A 482 17.49 -2.83 -5.49
N ILE A 483 18.01 -1.78 -6.14
CA ILE A 483 17.68 -1.44 -7.55
C ILE A 483 18.12 -2.55 -8.49
N VAL A 484 19.34 -3.08 -8.31
CA VAL A 484 19.87 -4.16 -9.15
C VAL A 484 18.98 -5.39 -9.06
N LEU A 485 18.50 -5.74 -7.87
CA LEU A 485 17.56 -6.85 -7.68
C LEU A 485 16.21 -6.59 -8.35
N LEU A 486 15.66 -5.37 -8.25
CA LEU A 486 14.42 -5.00 -8.93
C LEU A 486 14.58 -5.05 -10.46
N ALA A 487 15.68 -4.55 -10.98
CA ALA A 487 16.01 -4.63 -12.40
C ALA A 487 16.12 -6.09 -12.87
N ALA A 488 16.83 -6.94 -12.11
CA ALA A 488 16.95 -8.37 -12.39
C ALA A 488 15.58 -9.10 -12.33
N ALA A 489 14.70 -8.69 -11.42
CA ALA A 489 13.33 -9.20 -11.36
C ALA A 489 12.54 -8.86 -12.63
N ALA A 490 12.74 -7.65 -13.18
CA ALA A 490 12.02 -7.14 -14.33
C ALA A 490 12.54 -7.67 -15.68
N LEU A 491 13.85 -7.97 -15.78
CA LEU A 491 14.46 -8.40 -17.03
C LEU A 491 13.94 -9.78 -17.49
N PRO A 492 13.68 -9.97 -18.80
CA PRO A 492 13.34 -11.28 -19.34
C PRO A 492 14.48 -12.25 -19.03
N SER A 493 14.14 -13.45 -18.57
CA SER A 493 15.13 -14.52 -18.54
C SER A 493 15.62 -14.75 -19.97
N ALA A 494 16.92 -14.77 -20.16
CA ALA A 494 17.52 -15.34 -21.35
C ALA A 494 17.07 -16.81 -21.42
N SER A 495 15.89 -17.08 -21.98
CA SER A 495 15.54 -18.42 -22.42
C SER A 495 16.64 -18.77 -23.42
N ARG A 496 17.50 -19.72 -23.07
CA ARG A 496 18.31 -20.38 -24.09
C ARG A 496 17.30 -20.82 -25.14
N ASN A 497 17.29 -20.09 -26.26
CA ASN A 497 16.69 -20.57 -27.49
C ASN A 497 17.48 -21.82 -27.81
N VAL A 498 17.10 -22.96 -27.23
CA VAL A 498 17.44 -24.26 -27.77
C VAL A 498 16.68 -24.27 -29.09
N SER A 499 17.40 -23.82 -30.11
CA SER A 499 16.95 -23.84 -31.50
C SER A 499 16.42 -25.24 -31.77
N PRO A 500 15.17 -25.40 -32.27
CA PRO A 500 14.66 -26.73 -32.61
C PRO A 500 15.46 -27.39 -33.74
N ALA A 501 16.46 -26.72 -34.28
CA ALA A 501 17.36 -27.26 -35.32
C ALA A 501 18.19 -28.50 -34.91
N GLY A 502 18.30 -28.79 -33.59
CA GLY A 502 19.02 -29.99 -33.14
C GLY A 502 18.19 -31.27 -33.05
N ALA A 503 16.84 -31.19 -33.15
CA ALA A 503 15.96 -32.38 -33.09
C ALA A 503 15.68 -33.04 -34.44
N ALA A 504 15.95 -32.36 -35.57
CA ALA A 504 15.68 -32.87 -36.90
C ALA A 504 16.82 -33.78 -37.44
N GLY A 505 17.94 -33.89 -36.74
CA GLY A 505 19.14 -34.62 -37.20
C GLY A 505 19.25 -36.10 -36.81
N ARG A 506 18.28 -36.66 -36.07
CA ARG A 506 18.37 -38.07 -35.61
C ARG A 506 17.24 -38.99 -36.07
N LEU A 507 16.46 -38.64 -37.09
CA LEU A 507 15.53 -39.55 -37.74
C LEU A 507 15.97 -39.83 -39.19
N GLY A 508 17.10 -40.49 -39.35
CA GLY A 508 17.58 -40.94 -40.62
C GLY A 508 18.22 -42.30 -40.51
N ARG A 509 17.55 -43.30 -41.06
CA ARG A 509 17.94 -44.67 -41.40
C ARG A 509 17.53 -45.75 -40.41
N GLY A 510 16.35 -46.28 -40.68
CA GLY A 510 15.85 -47.58 -40.24
C GLY A 510 14.73 -47.99 -41.14
N THR A 511 14.99 -48.72 -42.21
CA THR A 511 14.01 -49.30 -43.15
C THR A 511 13.02 -50.23 -42.45
N PRO A 512 11.75 -50.16 -42.71
CA PRO A 512 10.77 -51.12 -42.17
C PRO A 512 10.52 -52.24 -43.19
N ARG A 513 10.80 -53.46 -42.79
CA ARG A 513 10.17 -54.66 -43.42
C ARG A 513 8.86 -54.96 -42.74
N GLY A 514 7.85 -55.12 -43.56
CA GLY A 514 6.45 -55.26 -43.24
C GLY A 514 6.07 -56.44 -42.34
N ARG A 515 4.95 -56.22 -41.68
CA ARG A 515 3.93 -57.24 -41.38
C ARG A 515 2.57 -56.52 -41.21
N ARG A 516 1.62 -56.84 -42.08
CA ARG A 516 0.17 -56.57 -41.84
C ARG A 516 -0.29 -57.49 -40.71
N PRO A 517 -1.15 -57.02 -39.80
CA PRO A 517 -2.10 -57.88 -39.16
C PRO A 517 -3.54 -57.50 -39.57
N ALA A 518 -4.35 -58.56 -39.52
CA ALA A 518 -5.74 -58.66 -39.93
C ALA A 518 -6.71 -57.83 -39.11
N ALA A 519 -7.81 -57.47 -39.76
CA ALA A 519 -9.01 -56.88 -39.19
C ALA A 519 -9.59 -57.78 -38.09
N ALA A 520 -9.87 -57.17 -36.92
CA ALA A 520 -10.78 -57.74 -35.95
C ALA A 520 -11.89 -56.71 -35.67
N SER A 521 -13.07 -57.08 -36.09
CA SER A 521 -14.36 -56.45 -35.79
C SER A 521 -14.64 -56.56 -34.29
N ALA A 522 -14.85 -55.44 -33.61
CA ALA A 522 -15.38 -55.44 -32.26
C ALA A 522 -16.64 -54.57 -32.20
N SER A 523 -17.69 -55.23 -31.81
CA SER A 523 -19.06 -54.85 -31.62
C SER A 523 -19.23 -53.72 -30.59
N ARG A 524 -20.14 -52.78 -30.91
CA ARG A 524 -20.66 -51.75 -30.00
C ARG A 524 -21.54 -52.41 -28.91
N PRO A 525 -21.41 -51.98 -27.63
CA PRO A 525 -22.46 -52.23 -26.65
C PRO A 525 -23.50 -51.11 -26.63
N ALA A 526 -24.77 -51.51 -26.45
CA ALA A 526 -25.96 -50.70 -26.36
C ALA A 526 -26.06 -49.85 -25.09
N PRO A 527 -26.84 -48.74 -25.06
CA PRO A 527 -26.97 -47.88 -23.91
C PRO A 527 -27.91 -48.49 -22.84
N GLY A 528 -27.40 -48.61 -21.63
CA GLY A 528 -28.16 -49.06 -20.46
C GLY A 528 -29.13 -47.98 -19.96
N ARG A 529 -30.37 -48.39 -19.76
CA ARG A 529 -31.45 -47.63 -19.11
C ARG A 529 -31.16 -47.41 -17.63
N TRP A 530 -31.32 -46.20 -17.13
CA TRP A 530 -31.37 -45.89 -15.69
C TRP A 530 -32.80 -46.08 -15.16
N PRO A 531 -32.99 -46.65 -13.94
CA PRO A 531 -34.30 -46.78 -13.34
C PRO A 531 -34.78 -45.50 -12.69
N ALA A 532 -36.05 -45.20 -12.89
CA ALA A 532 -36.81 -44.15 -12.22
C ALA A 532 -36.99 -44.49 -10.72
N TRP A 533 -36.67 -43.55 -9.86
CA TRP A 533 -37.03 -43.59 -8.44
C TRP A 533 -38.28 -42.76 -8.20
N GLY A 534 -39.29 -43.50 -7.71
CA GLY A 534 -40.62 -43.03 -7.46
C GLY A 534 -40.78 -42.15 -6.22
N SER A 535 -41.74 -41.28 -6.38
CA SER A 535 -42.40 -40.49 -5.34
C SER A 535 -43.12 -41.35 -4.30
N ARG A 536 -42.92 -41.08 -3.01
CA ARG A 536 -43.79 -41.27 -1.81
C ARG A 536 -43.08 -40.57 -0.65
N GLY A 537 -43.69 -39.82 0.21
CA GLY A 537 -45.06 -39.63 0.63
C GLY A 537 -45.10 -38.56 1.70
N ALA A 538 -46.23 -37.91 1.76
CA ALA A 538 -46.57 -36.89 2.74
C ALA A 538 -46.76 -37.52 4.17
N VAL A 539 -46.26 -36.86 5.20
CA VAL A 539 -46.80 -37.00 6.58
C VAL A 539 -46.93 -35.64 7.22
N ARG A 540 -48.18 -35.35 7.60
CA ARG A 540 -48.65 -34.27 8.49
C ARG A 540 -48.23 -34.53 9.94
N SER A 541 -47.93 -33.48 10.68
CA SER A 541 -48.37 -33.17 12.07
C SER A 541 -47.54 -31.96 12.49
N GLY A 542 -48.02 -30.82 12.88
CA GLY A 542 -49.12 -30.52 13.77
C GLY A 542 -48.62 -30.45 15.22
N ARG A 543 -48.13 -29.25 15.68
CA ARG A 543 -48.33 -28.82 17.09
C ARG A 543 -47.93 -27.36 17.26
N SER A 544 -48.94 -26.58 17.60
CA SER A 544 -48.88 -25.29 18.28
C SER A 544 -48.34 -25.45 19.72
N LEU A 545 -47.67 -24.47 20.27
CA LEU A 545 -47.86 -23.92 21.62
C LEU A 545 -46.80 -22.85 21.93
N ARG A 546 -47.30 -21.69 22.17
CA ARG A 546 -47.08 -20.53 23.03
C ARG A 546 -45.88 -19.64 22.73
#